data_b266968eb5855a42bba5b2c49a9d9070
#
_entry.id   b266968eb5855a42bba5b2c49a9d9070
#
_cell.length_a   1.000
_cell.length_b   1.000
_cell.length_c   1.000
_cell.angle_alpha   90.00
_cell.angle_beta   90.00
_cell.angle_gamma   90.00
#
_symmetry.space_group_name_H-M   'P 1'
#
loop_
_entity.id
_entity.type
_entity.pdbx_description
1 polymer ?
#
loop_
_entity_poly.entity_id
_entity_poly.type
_entity_poly.pdbx_seq_one_letter_code
_entity_poly.pdbx_strand_id
1 'polypeptide(L)'
;MGSIRNLLITGSNGFVGQSFLNYLEKLEERELPKKIILVNRSESKPISYKIRSRTEIISLTADLTKEWKFDTESSHILNLAGDGSKNAYTEEAAQNFIKICENLEIWALSHKPKVIVHASSGACFYGDSNNKNFINKSNLILSRIKGEKILARLNIELGTRVVTARLFTFIGPNILNKLHYAATIFIRDSMRSNLINVTGNPNTIRSYMHESTMSDWLANCLLNEKIEGIFSVGSSNPVTIRELAEFISLKTNAKIVFGNTKIEPSTYLPNNESNYKTLGLSEGPKWQDSVTECISIYSKRGMNLD
;
A
#
# COMPACT_ATOMS: atom_id res chain seq x y z
N MET A 1 -7.27 -13.14 -11.73
CA MET A 1 -8.13 -13.21 -10.51
C MET A 1 -9.26 -14.25 -10.65
N GLY A 2 -9.75 -14.53 -11.83
CA GLY A 2 -10.90 -15.45 -12.07
C GLY A 2 -10.73 -16.90 -11.55
N SER A 3 -9.50 -17.33 -11.29
CA SER A 3 -9.22 -18.61 -10.62
C SER A 3 -9.49 -18.59 -9.10
N ILE A 4 -9.64 -17.41 -8.50
CA ILE A 4 -9.93 -17.24 -7.07
C ILE A 4 -11.43 -17.37 -6.87
N ARG A 5 -11.84 -18.37 -6.09
CA ARG A 5 -13.26 -18.53 -5.72
C ARG A 5 -13.67 -17.44 -4.72
N ASN A 6 -13.00 -17.36 -3.59
CA ASN A 6 -13.32 -16.43 -2.52
C ASN A 6 -12.05 -15.64 -2.14
N LEU A 7 -12.12 -14.32 -2.23
CA LEU A 7 -11.07 -13.38 -1.83
C LEU A 7 -11.51 -12.60 -0.60
N LEU A 8 -10.81 -12.75 0.51
CA LEU A 8 -11.00 -11.92 1.69
C LEU A 8 -10.03 -10.74 1.66
N ILE A 9 -10.53 -9.52 1.82
CA ILE A 9 -9.74 -8.30 1.86
C ILE A 9 -9.98 -7.60 3.21
N THR A 10 -8.96 -7.47 4.03
CA THR A 10 -9.04 -6.67 5.24
C THR A 10 -8.57 -5.24 4.97
N GLY A 11 -9.16 -4.25 5.65
CA GLY A 11 -8.73 -2.85 5.50
C GLY A 11 -9.03 -2.23 4.13
N SER A 12 -10.09 -2.69 3.46
CA SER A 12 -10.48 -2.21 2.13
C SER A 12 -10.87 -0.73 2.09
N ASN A 13 -11.18 -0.10 3.22
CA ASN A 13 -11.44 1.33 3.34
C ASN A 13 -10.18 2.20 3.26
N GLY A 14 -9.00 1.61 3.41
CA GLY A 14 -7.71 2.28 3.31
C GLY A 14 -7.33 2.64 1.88
N PHE A 15 -6.23 3.41 1.71
CA PHE A 15 -5.71 3.80 0.40
C PHE A 15 -5.45 2.57 -0.50
N VAL A 16 -4.66 1.60 -0.01
CA VAL A 16 -4.30 0.40 -0.78
C VAL A 16 -5.54 -0.41 -1.16
N GLY A 17 -6.48 -0.57 -0.20
CA GLY A 17 -7.73 -1.30 -0.44
C GLY A 17 -8.62 -0.63 -1.48
N GLN A 18 -8.79 0.68 -1.42
CA GLN A 18 -9.57 1.43 -2.41
C GLN A 18 -8.91 1.38 -3.80
N SER A 19 -7.58 1.51 -3.87
CA SER A 19 -6.85 1.37 -5.13
C SER A 19 -6.99 -0.04 -5.72
N PHE A 20 -6.98 -1.07 -4.87
CA PHE A 20 -7.17 -2.45 -5.29
C PHE A 20 -8.61 -2.70 -5.79
N LEU A 21 -9.63 -2.16 -5.11
CA LEU A 21 -11.02 -2.22 -5.59
C LEU A 21 -11.19 -1.50 -6.94
N ASN A 22 -10.56 -0.34 -7.13
CA ASN A 22 -10.57 0.37 -8.41
C ASN A 22 -9.83 -0.41 -9.53
N TYR A 23 -8.83 -1.19 -9.17
CA TYR A 23 -8.18 -2.11 -10.11
C TYR A 23 -9.14 -3.24 -10.52
N LEU A 24 -9.83 -3.87 -9.57
CA LEU A 24 -10.82 -4.90 -9.85
C LEU A 24 -11.97 -4.39 -10.74
N GLU A 25 -12.35 -3.13 -10.63
CA GLU A 25 -13.38 -2.51 -11.47
C GLU A 25 -13.03 -2.52 -12.96
N LYS A 26 -11.74 -2.49 -13.30
CA LYS A 26 -11.22 -2.47 -14.67
C LYS A 26 -11.09 -3.87 -15.30
N LEU A 27 -11.16 -4.92 -14.48
CA LEU A 27 -11.09 -6.30 -14.94
C LEU A 27 -12.39 -6.71 -15.63
N GLU A 28 -12.30 -7.69 -16.54
CA GLU A 28 -13.48 -8.36 -17.08
C GLU A 28 -14.13 -9.28 -16.03
N GLU A 29 -15.41 -9.61 -16.19
CA GLU A 29 -16.14 -10.46 -15.25
C GLU A 29 -15.45 -11.81 -15.01
N ARG A 30 -14.97 -12.46 -16.08
CA ARG A 30 -14.24 -13.73 -16.01
C ARG A 30 -12.93 -13.66 -15.23
N GLU A 31 -12.40 -12.45 -15.04
CA GLU A 31 -11.14 -12.20 -14.31
C GLU A 31 -11.39 -11.90 -12.82
N LEU A 32 -12.63 -11.59 -12.44
CA LEU A 32 -12.96 -11.30 -11.05
C LEU A 32 -13.02 -12.56 -10.19
N PRO A 33 -12.73 -12.48 -8.87
CA PRO A 33 -13.10 -13.51 -7.92
C PRO A 33 -14.62 -13.73 -7.95
N LYS A 34 -15.08 -14.97 -7.72
CA LYS A 34 -16.53 -15.24 -7.65
C LYS A 34 -17.19 -14.54 -6.47
N LYS A 35 -16.45 -14.42 -5.36
CA LYS A 35 -16.90 -13.72 -4.15
C LYS A 35 -15.77 -12.90 -3.57
N ILE A 36 -16.09 -11.68 -3.12
CA ILE A 36 -15.19 -10.79 -2.40
C ILE A 36 -15.77 -10.50 -1.02
N ILE A 37 -15.00 -10.77 0.02
CA ILE A 37 -15.37 -10.53 1.41
C ILE A 37 -14.53 -9.38 1.92
N LEU A 38 -15.16 -8.28 2.28
CA LEU A 38 -14.51 -7.08 2.79
C LEU A 38 -14.66 -7.01 4.30
N VAL A 39 -13.54 -6.95 5.02
CA VAL A 39 -13.53 -6.83 6.48
C VAL A 39 -12.90 -5.52 6.88
N ASN A 40 -13.67 -4.65 7.53
CA ASN A 40 -13.25 -3.33 7.98
C ASN A 40 -13.66 -3.08 9.43
N ARG A 41 -12.95 -2.19 10.12
CA ARG A 41 -13.29 -1.76 11.49
C ARG A 41 -14.58 -0.91 11.53
N SER A 42 -14.91 -0.25 10.43
CA SER A 42 -16.13 0.52 10.24
C SER A 42 -16.86 0.04 9.01
N GLU A 43 -18.06 0.53 8.78
CA GLU A 43 -18.82 0.24 7.56
C GLU A 43 -17.95 0.41 6.31
N SER A 44 -18.11 -0.49 5.35
CA SER A 44 -17.38 -0.44 4.08
C SER A 44 -17.80 0.79 3.28
N LYS A 45 -16.82 1.47 2.70
CA LYS A 45 -17.08 2.53 1.75
C LYS A 45 -17.90 2.01 0.57
N PRO A 46 -18.68 2.88 -0.09
CA PRO A 46 -19.44 2.51 -1.28
C PRO A 46 -18.56 1.83 -2.32
N ILE A 47 -19.03 0.69 -2.81
CA ILE A 47 -18.36 -0.09 -3.85
C ILE A 47 -19.07 0.17 -5.17
N SER A 48 -18.29 0.34 -6.22
CA SER A 48 -18.78 0.60 -7.56
C SER A 48 -19.82 -0.45 -8.00
N TYR A 49 -20.88 0.02 -8.65
CA TYR A 49 -21.87 -0.85 -9.28
C TYR A 49 -21.23 -1.81 -10.29
N LYS A 50 -20.19 -1.38 -11.00
CA LYS A 50 -19.47 -2.21 -11.97
C LYS A 50 -18.84 -3.46 -11.36
N ILE A 51 -18.44 -3.41 -10.10
CA ILE A 51 -17.97 -4.60 -9.39
C ILE A 51 -19.16 -5.41 -8.91
N ARG A 52 -20.12 -4.77 -8.23
CA ARG A 52 -21.29 -5.44 -7.63
C ARG A 52 -22.16 -6.21 -8.62
N SER A 53 -22.24 -5.77 -9.86
CA SER A 53 -23.01 -6.45 -10.91
C SER A 53 -22.34 -7.71 -11.46
N ARG A 54 -21.05 -7.93 -11.14
CA ARG A 54 -20.22 -8.97 -11.75
C ARG A 54 -19.61 -9.96 -10.75
N THR A 55 -19.69 -9.68 -9.45
CA THR A 55 -19.20 -10.55 -8.39
C THR A 55 -19.99 -10.37 -7.10
N GLU A 56 -20.15 -11.44 -6.33
CA GLU A 56 -20.78 -11.37 -5.01
C GLU A 56 -19.88 -10.61 -4.03
N ILE A 57 -20.45 -9.64 -3.31
CA ILE A 57 -19.71 -8.87 -2.31
C ILE A 57 -20.40 -9.00 -0.95
N ILE A 58 -19.62 -9.43 0.04
CA ILE A 58 -20.01 -9.45 1.45
C ILE A 58 -19.18 -8.41 2.18
N SER A 59 -19.82 -7.54 2.95
CA SER A 59 -19.15 -6.55 3.80
C SER A 59 -19.38 -6.91 5.27
N LEU A 60 -18.29 -7.04 6.01
CA LEU A 60 -18.28 -7.36 7.44
C LEU A 60 -17.61 -6.21 8.21
N THR A 61 -18.20 -5.85 9.34
CA THR A 61 -17.59 -4.89 10.29
C THR A 61 -17.01 -5.68 11.45
N ALA A 62 -15.68 -5.62 11.62
CA ALA A 62 -14.99 -6.32 12.69
C ALA A 62 -13.74 -5.55 13.16
N ASP A 63 -13.49 -5.58 14.45
CA ASP A 63 -12.24 -5.13 15.05
C ASP A 63 -11.22 -6.27 15.00
N LEU A 64 -10.30 -6.20 14.05
CA LEU A 64 -9.32 -7.26 13.79
C LEU A 64 -8.22 -7.37 14.88
N THR A 65 -8.19 -6.46 15.84
CA THR A 65 -7.35 -6.60 17.05
C THR A 65 -7.93 -7.57 18.06
N LYS A 66 -9.17 -8.03 17.82
CA LYS A 66 -9.87 -9.05 18.60
C LYS A 66 -9.95 -10.35 17.81
N GLU A 67 -10.40 -11.41 18.47
CA GLU A 67 -10.64 -12.71 17.83
C GLU A 67 -11.53 -12.57 16.58
N TRP A 68 -11.12 -13.18 15.49
CA TRP A 68 -11.89 -13.18 14.24
C TRP A 68 -13.00 -14.23 14.32
N LYS A 69 -14.23 -13.77 14.54
CA LYS A 69 -15.43 -14.61 14.73
C LYS A 69 -16.28 -14.77 13.46
N PHE A 70 -15.70 -14.51 12.29
CA PHE A 70 -16.39 -14.73 11.03
C PHE A 70 -15.92 -16.03 10.39
N ASP A 71 -16.88 -16.86 10.07
CA ASP A 71 -16.67 -18.12 9.35
C ASP A 71 -16.89 -17.85 7.86
N THR A 72 -15.80 -17.75 7.13
CA THR A 72 -15.83 -17.52 5.68
C THR A 72 -14.83 -18.46 5.03
N GLU A 73 -15.33 -19.29 4.12
CA GLU A 73 -14.46 -20.09 3.25
C GLU A 73 -13.67 -19.15 2.33
N SER A 74 -12.47 -18.74 2.74
CA SER A 74 -11.61 -17.87 1.94
C SER A 74 -10.34 -18.59 1.56
N SER A 75 -10.18 -18.83 0.26
CA SER A 75 -8.96 -19.47 -0.26
C SER A 75 -7.78 -18.50 -0.39
N HIS A 76 -8.06 -17.21 -0.55
CA HIS A 76 -7.06 -16.17 -0.73
C HIS A 76 -7.37 -14.98 0.18
N ILE A 77 -6.34 -14.46 0.82
CA ILE A 77 -6.45 -13.32 1.73
C ILE A 77 -5.52 -12.21 1.26
N LEU A 78 -6.06 -11.01 1.12
CA LEU A 78 -5.31 -9.78 0.98
C LEU A 78 -5.42 -8.99 2.28
N ASN A 79 -4.44 -9.15 3.16
CA ASN A 79 -4.42 -8.49 4.46
C ASN A 79 -3.78 -7.11 4.36
N LEU A 80 -4.63 -6.08 4.31
CA LEU A 80 -4.26 -4.67 4.25
C LEU A 80 -4.57 -3.92 5.55
N ALA A 81 -5.04 -4.63 6.58
CA ALA A 81 -5.36 -4.02 7.85
C ALA A 81 -4.10 -3.53 8.56
N GLY A 82 -4.12 -2.28 8.98
CA GLY A 82 -3.04 -1.60 9.68
C GLY A 82 -3.16 -0.09 9.53
N ASP A 83 -2.50 0.66 10.41
CA ASP A 83 -2.46 2.11 10.30
C ASP A 83 -1.33 2.52 9.35
N GLY A 84 -1.67 3.23 8.29
CA GLY A 84 -0.74 3.85 7.34
C GLY A 84 -0.64 5.37 7.51
N SER A 85 -1.25 5.94 8.55
CA SER A 85 -1.20 7.37 8.87
C SER A 85 0.07 7.74 9.66
N LYS A 86 0.17 9.01 10.05
CA LYS A 86 1.23 9.46 10.98
C LYS A 86 1.19 8.74 12.33
N ASN A 87 0.03 8.21 12.73
CA ASN A 87 -0.13 7.44 13.98
C ASN A 87 0.53 6.06 13.93
N ALA A 88 0.87 5.56 12.73
CA ALA A 88 1.53 4.26 12.56
C ALA A 88 2.84 4.10 13.34
N TYR A 89 3.44 5.21 13.78
CA TYR A 89 4.66 5.23 14.58
C TYR A 89 4.41 5.15 16.10
N THR A 90 3.16 5.20 16.55
CA THR A 90 2.82 5.07 17.97
C THR A 90 2.97 3.62 18.45
N GLU A 91 3.22 3.45 19.74
CA GLU A 91 3.29 2.13 20.36
C GLU A 91 1.94 1.39 20.27
N GLU A 92 0.83 2.11 20.46
CA GLU A 92 -0.52 1.56 20.35
C GLU A 92 -0.77 0.99 18.95
N ALA A 93 -0.43 1.74 17.88
CA ALA A 93 -0.58 1.27 16.52
C ALA A 93 0.30 0.04 16.23
N ALA A 94 1.51 0.00 16.79
CA ALA A 94 2.42 -1.13 16.70
C ALA A 94 1.83 -2.39 17.36
N GLN A 95 1.32 -2.26 18.57
CA GLN A 95 0.68 -3.36 19.31
C GLN A 95 -0.59 -3.85 18.59
N ASN A 96 -1.43 -2.93 18.11
CA ASN A 96 -2.63 -3.28 17.34
C ASN A 96 -2.29 -4.03 16.06
N PHE A 97 -1.23 -3.63 15.34
CA PHE A 97 -0.78 -4.35 14.15
C PHE A 97 -0.33 -5.77 14.46
N ILE A 98 0.44 -5.96 15.53
CA ILE A 98 0.87 -7.29 15.97
C ILE A 98 -0.33 -8.17 16.30
N LYS A 99 -1.31 -7.66 17.07
CA LYS A 99 -2.55 -8.38 17.39
C LYS A 99 -3.33 -8.79 16.15
N ILE A 100 -3.41 -7.92 15.13
CA ILE A 100 -4.07 -8.26 13.85
C ILE A 100 -3.36 -9.46 13.20
N CYS A 101 -2.02 -9.49 13.20
CA CYS A 101 -1.26 -10.60 12.63
C CYS A 101 -1.44 -11.90 13.44
N GLU A 102 -1.42 -11.82 14.77
CA GLU A 102 -1.64 -12.96 15.66
C GLU A 102 -3.05 -13.54 15.47
N ASN A 103 -4.08 -12.69 15.38
CA ASN A 103 -5.46 -13.13 15.13
C ASN A 103 -5.66 -13.72 13.74
N LEU A 104 -4.97 -13.17 12.72
CA LEU A 104 -4.98 -13.74 11.38
C LEU A 104 -4.32 -15.12 11.37
N GLU A 105 -3.21 -15.30 12.10
CA GLU A 105 -2.55 -16.60 12.24
C GLU A 105 -3.50 -17.63 12.86
N ILE A 106 -4.13 -17.30 14.00
CA ILE A 106 -5.09 -18.19 14.69
C ILE A 106 -6.26 -18.55 13.76
N TRP A 107 -6.80 -17.56 13.06
CA TRP A 107 -7.90 -17.78 12.10
C TRP A 107 -7.45 -18.69 10.95
N ALA A 108 -6.24 -18.47 10.40
CA ALA A 108 -5.69 -19.24 9.30
C ALA A 108 -5.45 -20.71 9.68
N LEU A 109 -5.04 -21.00 10.90
CA LEU A 109 -4.86 -22.38 11.40
C LEU A 109 -6.18 -23.19 11.31
N SER A 110 -7.31 -22.56 11.53
CA SER A 110 -8.64 -23.20 11.44
C SER A 110 -9.17 -23.27 10.00
N HIS A 111 -8.94 -22.23 9.19
CA HIS A 111 -9.57 -22.05 7.87
C HIS A 111 -8.68 -22.46 6.69
N LYS A 112 -7.38 -22.66 6.93
CA LYS A 112 -6.37 -23.17 5.98
C LYS A 112 -6.41 -22.47 4.60
N PRO A 113 -6.27 -21.14 4.53
CA PRO A 113 -6.22 -20.43 3.26
C PRO A 113 -5.04 -20.92 2.41
N LYS A 114 -5.19 -20.93 1.08
CA LYS A 114 -4.12 -21.31 0.15
C LYS A 114 -3.03 -20.23 0.06
N VAL A 115 -3.47 -18.97 0.07
CA VAL A 115 -2.59 -17.81 -0.14
C VAL A 115 -2.95 -16.69 0.83
N ILE A 116 -1.93 -16.13 1.47
CA ILE A 116 -2.04 -14.87 2.23
C ILE A 116 -1.05 -13.88 1.63
N VAL A 117 -1.54 -12.76 1.11
CA VAL A 117 -0.73 -11.59 0.79
C VAL A 117 -0.88 -10.59 1.92
N HIS A 118 0.21 -10.32 2.62
CA HIS A 118 0.23 -9.44 3.78
C HIS A 118 0.96 -8.14 3.47
N ALA A 119 0.28 -7.00 3.62
CA ALA A 119 0.88 -5.68 3.45
C ALA A 119 1.76 -5.32 4.65
N SER A 120 3.05 -5.19 4.37
CA SER A 120 4.07 -4.68 5.29
C SER A 120 4.61 -3.34 4.78
N SER A 121 5.76 -2.90 5.26
CA SER A 121 6.36 -1.61 4.91
C SER A 121 7.74 -1.78 4.31
N GLY A 122 8.04 -1.05 3.24
CA GLY A 122 9.40 -0.95 2.70
C GLY A 122 10.42 -0.42 3.72
N ALA A 123 9.97 0.26 4.79
CA ALA A 123 10.85 0.68 5.89
C ALA A 123 11.55 -0.51 6.58
N CYS A 124 10.95 -1.70 6.55
CA CYS A 124 11.55 -2.91 7.10
C CYS A 124 12.85 -3.31 6.39
N PHE A 125 13.01 -2.95 5.11
CA PHE A 125 14.25 -3.18 4.37
C PHE A 125 15.47 -2.53 5.05
N TYR A 126 15.28 -1.36 5.62
CA TYR A 126 16.34 -0.65 6.34
C TYR A 126 16.51 -1.16 7.78
N GLY A 127 15.52 -1.83 8.33
CA GLY A 127 15.57 -2.51 9.62
C GLY A 127 16.34 -3.83 9.56
N ASP A 128 16.32 -4.52 8.42
CA ASP A 128 17.09 -5.77 8.18
C ASP A 128 18.58 -5.48 7.87
N SER A 129 18.90 -4.27 7.38
CA SER A 129 20.28 -3.84 7.20
C SER A 129 20.89 -3.61 8.59
N ASN A 130 22.17 -3.98 8.79
CA ASN A 130 22.93 -3.76 10.04
C ASN A 130 23.08 -2.28 10.46
N ASN A 131 22.25 -1.40 9.92
CA ASN A 131 22.21 0.00 10.26
C ASN A 131 21.47 0.21 11.60
N LYS A 132 22.19 0.00 12.71
CA LYS A 132 21.71 0.11 14.09
C LYS A 132 20.95 1.41 14.40
N ASN A 133 21.16 2.47 13.63
CA ASN A 133 20.50 3.76 13.82
C ASN A 133 19.03 3.75 13.38
N PHE A 134 18.62 2.85 12.47
CA PHE A 134 17.22 2.72 12.01
C PHE A 134 16.40 1.75 12.85
N ILE A 135 17.00 0.63 13.29
CA ILE A 135 16.33 -0.47 13.98
C ILE A 135 15.78 -0.03 15.35
N ASN A 136 16.49 0.84 16.06
CA ASN A 136 16.18 1.18 17.45
C ASN A 136 15.16 2.31 17.63
N LYS A 137 14.55 2.85 16.58
CA LYS A 137 13.77 4.09 16.71
C LYS A 137 12.34 4.05 16.17
N SER A 138 11.84 2.94 15.59
CA SER A 138 10.50 2.97 15.00
C SER A 138 9.65 1.77 15.41
N ASN A 139 8.66 2.01 16.24
CA ASN A 139 7.59 1.05 16.56
C ASN A 139 6.96 0.46 15.29
N LEU A 140 6.85 1.26 14.22
CA LEU A 140 6.38 0.79 12.92
C LEU A 140 7.25 -0.36 12.40
N ILE A 141 8.57 -0.16 12.28
CA ILE A 141 9.48 -1.16 11.70
C ILE A 141 9.46 -2.44 12.52
N LEU A 142 9.59 -2.33 13.84
CA LEU A 142 9.62 -3.49 14.74
C LEU A 142 8.32 -4.29 14.68
N SER A 143 7.18 -3.61 14.69
CA SER A 143 5.87 -4.29 14.60
C SER A 143 5.66 -4.96 13.25
N ARG A 144 6.08 -4.34 12.15
CA ARG A 144 5.99 -4.93 10.80
C ARG A 144 6.85 -6.19 10.71
N ILE A 145 8.13 -6.13 11.11
CA ILE A 145 9.03 -7.29 11.13
C ILE A 145 8.46 -8.42 12.01
N LYS A 146 7.88 -8.09 13.18
CA LYS A 146 7.23 -9.09 14.04
C LYS A 146 6.02 -9.72 13.34
N GLY A 147 5.15 -8.93 12.72
CA GLY A 147 4.00 -9.44 11.96
C GLY A 147 4.42 -10.32 10.77
N GLU A 148 5.45 -9.93 10.03
CA GLU A 148 6.03 -10.73 8.95
C GLU A 148 6.45 -12.12 9.45
N LYS A 149 7.15 -12.19 10.60
CA LYS A 149 7.59 -13.45 11.21
C LYS A 149 6.44 -14.32 11.71
N ILE A 150 5.40 -13.71 12.29
CA ILE A 150 4.19 -14.42 12.73
C ILE A 150 3.57 -15.14 11.53
N LEU A 151 3.27 -14.43 10.46
CA LEU A 151 2.56 -14.99 9.33
C LEU A 151 3.40 -15.96 8.49
N ALA A 152 4.72 -15.77 8.42
CA ALA A 152 5.61 -16.68 7.70
C ALA A 152 5.58 -18.11 8.25
N ARG A 153 5.23 -18.31 9.54
CA ARG A 153 5.10 -19.66 10.12
C ARG A 153 4.02 -20.50 9.45
N LEU A 154 2.96 -19.88 8.95
CA LEU A 154 1.87 -20.56 8.27
C LEU A 154 2.31 -21.30 6.99
N ASN A 155 3.41 -20.88 6.37
CA ASN A 155 3.99 -21.61 5.25
C ASN A 155 4.51 -22.99 5.71
N ILE A 156 5.16 -23.04 6.86
CA ILE A 156 5.72 -24.29 7.42
C ILE A 156 4.61 -25.16 8.00
N GLU A 157 3.68 -24.58 8.73
CA GLU A 157 2.66 -25.31 9.50
C GLU A 157 1.51 -25.83 8.64
N LEU A 158 1.12 -25.06 7.60
CA LEU A 158 -0.07 -25.36 6.78
C LEU A 158 0.24 -25.56 5.29
N GLY A 159 1.43 -25.23 4.83
CA GLY A 159 1.72 -25.09 3.40
C GLY A 159 1.00 -23.90 2.75
N THR A 160 0.49 -22.96 3.55
CA THR A 160 -0.09 -21.72 3.04
C THR A 160 0.98 -20.86 2.40
N ARG A 161 0.83 -20.49 1.14
CA ARG A 161 1.76 -19.54 0.49
C ARG A 161 1.58 -18.16 1.07
N VAL A 162 2.56 -17.70 1.84
CA VAL A 162 2.56 -16.37 2.45
C VAL A 162 3.48 -15.44 1.67
N VAL A 163 2.92 -14.37 1.13
CA VAL A 163 3.66 -13.29 0.47
C VAL A 163 3.61 -12.04 1.35
N THR A 164 4.74 -11.63 1.86
CA THR A 164 4.90 -10.36 2.58
C THR A 164 5.20 -9.25 1.57
N ALA A 165 4.19 -8.46 1.22
CA ALA A 165 4.32 -7.32 0.32
C ALA A 165 4.84 -6.10 1.10
N ARG A 166 6.12 -5.78 1.00
CA ARG A 166 6.71 -4.56 1.57
C ARG A 166 6.40 -3.37 0.66
N LEU A 167 5.44 -2.56 1.08
CA LEU A 167 4.94 -1.42 0.33
C LEU A 167 5.83 -0.21 0.52
N PHE A 168 6.26 0.41 -0.60
CA PHE A 168 7.11 1.61 -0.59
C PHE A 168 6.29 2.90 -0.75
N THR A 169 6.62 3.76 -1.71
CA THR A 169 5.93 5.03 -1.90
C THR A 169 5.09 4.99 -3.16
N PHE A 170 3.87 5.49 -3.05
CA PHE A 170 2.90 5.46 -4.13
C PHE A 170 2.39 6.86 -4.48
N ILE A 171 1.84 6.97 -5.69
CA ILE A 171 1.13 8.14 -6.16
C ILE A 171 -0.08 7.70 -6.99
N GLY A 172 -1.16 8.47 -6.93
CA GLY A 172 -2.38 8.22 -7.68
C GLY A 172 -3.58 8.93 -7.07
N PRO A 173 -4.75 8.88 -7.73
CA PRO A 173 -5.95 9.60 -7.31
C PRO A 173 -6.45 9.31 -5.90
N ASN A 174 -6.33 8.06 -5.44
CA ASN A 174 -6.83 7.66 -4.12
C ASN A 174 -5.94 8.11 -2.95
N ILE A 175 -4.67 8.46 -3.23
CA ILE A 175 -3.73 8.90 -2.19
C ILE A 175 -3.77 10.42 -1.98
N LEU A 176 -4.43 11.19 -2.86
CA LEU A 176 -4.43 12.66 -2.81
C LEU A 176 -4.88 13.22 -1.46
N ASN A 177 -5.78 12.52 -0.75
CA ASN A 177 -6.25 12.92 0.57
C ASN A 177 -5.30 12.50 1.71
N LYS A 178 -4.15 11.84 1.40
CA LYS A 178 -3.16 11.40 2.37
C LYS A 178 -1.99 12.37 2.42
N LEU A 179 -2.12 13.41 3.21
CA LEU A 179 -1.20 14.56 3.28
C LEU A 179 0.08 14.30 4.09
N HIS A 180 0.66 13.12 4.01
CA HIS A 180 1.95 12.82 4.65
C HIS A 180 3.05 12.45 3.65
N TYR A 181 2.74 12.39 2.36
CA TYR A 181 3.73 12.18 1.30
C TYR A 181 4.08 13.50 0.62
N ALA A 182 5.36 13.70 0.32
CA ALA A 182 5.83 14.93 -0.33
C ALA A 182 5.05 15.25 -1.61
N ALA A 183 4.81 14.25 -2.48
CA ALA A 183 4.08 14.45 -3.73
C ALA A 183 2.66 15.00 -3.50
N THR A 184 1.91 14.44 -2.54
CA THR A 184 0.53 14.88 -2.27
C THR A 184 0.48 16.25 -1.60
N ILE A 185 1.46 16.54 -0.72
CA ILE A 185 1.60 17.86 -0.09
C ILE A 185 1.92 18.90 -1.15
N PHE A 186 2.91 18.65 -2.01
CA PHE A 186 3.34 19.60 -3.04
C PHE A 186 2.25 19.88 -4.07
N ILE A 187 1.51 18.84 -4.52
CA ILE A 187 0.36 19.02 -5.42
C ILE A 187 -0.71 19.88 -4.74
N ARG A 188 -1.12 19.55 -3.52
CA ARG A 188 -2.11 20.33 -2.78
C ARG A 188 -1.69 21.78 -2.62
N ASP A 189 -0.47 22.01 -2.12
CA ASP A 189 0.01 23.34 -1.76
C ASP A 189 0.20 24.21 -3.01
N SER A 190 0.71 23.63 -4.12
CA SER A 190 0.80 24.32 -5.41
C SER A 190 -0.57 24.79 -5.93
N MET A 191 -1.59 23.97 -5.76
CA MET A 191 -2.94 24.28 -6.25
C MET A 191 -3.73 25.23 -5.34
N ARG A 192 -3.47 25.21 -4.02
CA ARG A 192 -4.20 26.05 -3.04
C ARG A 192 -3.56 27.40 -2.78
N SER A 193 -2.23 27.43 -2.67
CA SER A 193 -1.49 28.63 -2.25
C SER A 193 -0.50 29.13 -3.30
N ASN A 194 -0.42 28.49 -4.45
CA ASN A 194 0.58 28.76 -5.48
C ASN A 194 2.02 28.71 -4.95
N LEU A 195 2.27 27.89 -3.92
CA LEU A 195 3.54 27.80 -3.22
C LEU A 195 3.85 26.36 -2.82
N ILE A 196 5.06 25.89 -3.11
CA ILE A 196 5.58 24.59 -2.69
C ILE A 196 6.69 24.85 -1.66
N ASN A 197 6.47 24.42 -0.42
CA ASN A 197 7.46 24.53 0.64
C ASN A 197 8.22 23.20 0.80
N VAL A 198 9.49 23.18 0.45
CA VAL A 198 10.38 22.03 0.63
C VAL A 198 11.12 22.21 1.97
N THR A 199 10.56 21.62 3.04
CA THR A 199 11.11 21.76 4.41
C THR A 199 12.21 20.75 4.72
N GLY A 200 12.25 19.62 4.01
CA GLY A 200 13.29 18.59 4.15
C GLY A 200 14.47 18.83 3.22
N ASN A 201 15.46 17.92 3.25
CA ASN A 201 16.61 18.00 2.35
C ASN A 201 16.15 17.74 0.90
N PRO A 202 16.37 18.70 -0.03
CA PRO A 202 15.95 18.59 -1.43
C PRO A 202 16.65 17.46 -2.20
N ASN A 203 17.81 17.00 -1.73
CA ASN A 203 18.58 15.90 -2.34
C ASN A 203 18.13 14.52 -1.82
N THR A 204 17.13 14.48 -0.96
CA THR A 204 16.51 13.22 -0.50
C THR A 204 15.90 12.46 -1.68
N ILE A 205 16.23 11.17 -1.82
CA ILE A 205 15.81 10.31 -2.95
C ILE A 205 14.64 9.44 -2.54
N ARG A 206 13.61 9.43 -3.36
CA ARG A 206 12.41 8.59 -3.28
C ARG A 206 12.13 7.95 -4.64
N SER A 207 11.18 7.06 -4.69
CA SER A 207 10.53 6.61 -5.93
C SER A 207 9.02 6.63 -5.73
N TYR A 208 8.27 6.73 -6.82
CA TYR A 208 6.81 6.74 -6.76
C TYR A 208 6.26 5.76 -7.77
N MET A 209 5.58 4.71 -7.29
CA MET A 209 4.84 3.78 -8.12
C MET A 209 3.39 4.23 -8.22
N HIS A 210 2.80 4.14 -9.41
CA HIS A 210 1.39 4.44 -9.57
C HIS A 210 0.51 3.41 -8.84
N GLU A 211 -0.59 3.88 -8.23
CA GLU A 211 -1.48 3.02 -7.43
C GLU A 211 -2.11 1.87 -8.23
N SER A 212 -2.31 2.02 -9.55
CA SER A 212 -2.80 0.92 -10.38
C SER A 212 -1.75 -0.17 -10.57
N THR A 213 -0.48 0.21 -10.70
CA THR A 213 0.64 -0.74 -10.79
C THR A 213 0.84 -1.47 -9.46
N MET A 214 0.74 -0.75 -8.33
CA MET A 214 0.72 -1.37 -7.00
C MET A 214 -0.37 -2.44 -6.90
N SER A 215 -1.58 -2.12 -7.36
CA SER A 215 -2.72 -3.04 -7.30
C SER A 215 -2.53 -4.25 -8.21
N ASP A 216 -1.99 -4.06 -9.41
CA ASP A 216 -1.62 -5.14 -10.32
C ASP A 216 -0.55 -6.06 -9.71
N TRP A 217 0.47 -5.50 -9.07
CA TRP A 217 1.49 -6.30 -8.40
C TRP A 217 0.93 -7.08 -7.19
N LEU A 218 0.01 -6.49 -6.42
CA LEU A 218 -0.70 -7.21 -5.35
C LEU A 218 -1.58 -8.33 -5.89
N ALA A 219 -2.25 -8.13 -7.03
CA ALA A 219 -2.99 -9.18 -7.72
C ALA A 219 -2.05 -10.32 -8.17
N ASN A 220 -0.88 -9.98 -8.70
CA ASN A 220 0.14 -10.98 -9.04
C ASN A 220 0.67 -11.71 -7.79
N CYS A 221 0.83 -11.04 -6.65
CA CYS A 221 1.17 -11.71 -5.40
C CYS A 221 0.12 -12.77 -4.99
N LEU A 222 -1.15 -12.54 -5.29
CA LEU A 222 -2.21 -13.53 -5.04
C LEU A 222 -2.17 -14.72 -6.00
N LEU A 223 -1.77 -14.51 -7.27
CA LEU A 223 -1.93 -15.47 -8.37
C LEU A 223 -0.66 -16.19 -8.79
N ASN A 224 0.46 -15.47 -8.81
CA ASN A 224 1.71 -15.99 -9.34
C ASN A 224 2.46 -16.79 -8.28
N GLU A 225 2.49 -18.12 -8.46
CA GLU A 225 3.15 -19.04 -7.51
C GLU A 225 4.67 -18.84 -7.39
N LYS A 226 5.29 -18.14 -8.36
CA LYS A 226 6.71 -17.78 -8.30
C LYS A 226 7.00 -16.63 -7.32
N ILE A 227 5.95 -15.92 -6.85
CA ILE A 227 6.08 -14.86 -5.86
C ILE A 227 5.80 -15.45 -4.49
N GLU A 228 6.82 -15.56 -3.67
CA GLU A 228 6.74 -16.08 -2.30
C GLU A 228 7.65 -15.29 -1.35
N GLY A 229 7.44 -15.47 -0.05
CA GLY A 229 8.23 -14.82 0.99
C GLY A 229 8.11 -13.29 0.96
N ILE A 230 9.22 -12.58 1.11
CA ILE A 230 9.25 -11.11 1.14
C ILE A 230 9.38 -10.58 -0.28
N PHE A 231 8.43 -9.73 -0.68
CA PHE A 231 8.38 -9.09 -1.99
C PHE A 231 8.23 -7.56 -1.87
N SER A 232 9.16 -6.82 -2.48
CA SER A 232 9.12 -5.35 -2.47
C SER A 232 8.17 -4.83 -3.55
N VAL A 233 7.15 -4.06 -3.15
CA VAL A 233 6.20 -3.40 -4.05
C VAL A 233 6.50 -1.90 -4.10
N GLY A 234 7.07 -1.44 -5.19
CA GLY A 234 7.48 -0.05 -5.37
C GLY A 234 8.26 0.13 -6.67
N SER A 235 8.35 1.36 -7.16
CA SER A 235 9.14 1.71 -8.34
C SER A 235 10.63 1.76 -8.02
N SER A 236 11.47 1.24 -8.89
CA SER A 236 12.92 1.37 -8.81
C SER A 236 13.43 2.72 -9.36
N ASN A 237 12.57 3.51 -10.04
CA ASN A 237 12.94 4.77 -10.68
C ASN A 237 13.13 5.88 -9.62
N PRO A 238 14.38 6.35 -9.35
CA PRO A 238 14.64 7.35 -8.34
C PRO A 238 14.20 8.74 -8.80
N VAL A 239 13.84 9.57 -7.83
CA VAL A 239 13.57 10.99 -8.00
C VAL A 239 13.97 11.72 -6.72
N THR A 240 14.65 12.85 -6.83
CA THR A 240 14.93 13.71 -5.70
C THR A 240 13.69 14.54 -5.33
N ILE A 241 13.61 14.96 -4.08
CA ILE A 241 12.54 15.87 -3.64
C ILE A 241 12.60 17.21 -4.41
N ARG A 242 13.81 17.64 -4.82
CA ARG A 242 14.00 18.81 -5.70
C ARG A 242 13.33 18.60 -7.05
N GLU A 243 13.67 17.53 -7.78
CA GLU A 243 13.11 17.23 -9.10
C GLU A 243 11.58 17.09 -9.06
N LEU A 244 11.05 16.47 -8.00
CA LEU A 244 9.62 16.36 -7.79
C LEU A 244 8.95 17.74 -7.63
N ALA A 245 9.54 18.62 -6.79
CA ALA A 245 9.00 19.97 -6.55
C ALA A 245 9.08 20.83 -7.83
N GLU A 246 10.21 20.77 -8.55
CA GLU A 246 10.41 21.50 -9.80
C GLU A 246 9.44 21.05 -10.88
N PHE A 247 9.20 19.74 -11.03
CA PHE A 247 8.23 19.21 -11.98
C PHE A 247 6.80 19.66 -11.65
N ILE A 248 6.38 19.61 -10.39
CA ILE A 248 5.05 20.07 -9.97
C ILE A 248 4.92 21.58 -10.19
N SER A 249 5.95 22.37 -9.84
CA SER A 249 6.01 23.81 -10.11
C SER A 249 5.84 24.12 -11.60
N LEU A 250 6.55 23.41 -12.47
CA LEU A 250 6.41 23.57 -13.92
C LEU A 250 4.97 23.31 -14.42
N LYS A 251 4.27 22.36 -13.82
CA LYS A 251 2.90 22.00 -14.21
C LYS A 251 1.82 22.93 -13.62
N THR A 252 2.11 23.61 -12.52
CA THR A 252 1.11 24.42 -11.77
C THR A 252 1.45 25.92 -11.74
N ASN A 253 2.62 26.32 -12.23
CA ASN A 253 3.21 27.66 -12.10
C ASN A 253 3.41 28.12 -10.64
N ALA A 254 3.43 27.20 -9.68
CA ALA A 254 3.64 27.50 -8.27
C ALA A 254 5.09 27.87 -7.98
N LYS A 255 5.31 28.79 -7.07
CA LYS A 255 6.66 29.13 -6.58
C LYS A 255 7.19 28.03 -5.68
N ILE A 256 8.53 27.82 -5.68
CA ILE A 256 9.18 26.88 -4.78
C ILE A 256 10.01 27.66 -3.76
N VAL A 257 9.88 27.28 -2.51
CA VAL A 257 10.75 27.75 -1.42
C VAL A 257 11.47 26.55 -0.82
N PHE A 258 12.77 26.55 -0.89
CA PHE A 258 13.62 25.56 -0.23
C PHE A 258 14.01 26.07 1.16
N GLY A 259 13.59 25.33 2.20
CA GLY A 259 13.97 25.61 3.56
C GLY A 259 15.46 25.33 3.81
N ASN A 260 16.04 26.06 4.77
CA ASN A 260 17.38 25.74 5.27
C ASN A 260 17.29 24.57 6.25
N THR A 261 17.75 23.39 5.86
CA THR A 261 17.70 22.18 6.69
C THR A 261 19.11 21.63 6.94
N LYS A 262 19.35 21.18 8.18
CA LYS A 262 20.53 20.42 8.57
C LYS A 262 20.32 18.91 8.48
N ILE A 263 19.12 18.47 8.01
CA ILE A 263 18.81 17.05 7.85
C ILE A 263 19.60 16.50 6.69
N GLU A 264 20.36 15.44 6.92
CA GLU A 264 21.06 14.72 5.87
C GLU A 264 20.08 14.11 4.85
N PRO A 265 20.45 14.07 3.55
CA PRO A 265 19.61 13.43 2.56
C PRO A 265 19.50 11.93 2.84
N SER A 266 18.34 11.36 2.60
CA SER A 266 18.11 9.94 2.77
C SER A 266 17.61 9.30 1.47
N THR A 267 17.92 8.01 1.27
CA THR A 267 17.42 7.22 0.15
C THR A 267 16.39 6.22 0.65
N TYR A 268 15.23 6.15 -0.04
CA TYR A 268 14.19 5.17 0.26
C TYR A 268 13.66 4.59 -1.05
N LEU A 269 14.25 3.48 -1.48
CA LEU A 269 13.98 2.78 -2.73
C LEU A 269 13.79 1.28 -2.48
N PRO A 270 12.94 0.59 -3.24
CA PRO A 270 12.88 -0.86 -3.20
C PRO A 270 14.14 -1.47 -3.81
N ASN A 271 14.52 -2.64 -3.33
CA ASN A 271 15.57 -3.47 -3.94
C ASN A 271 14.90 -4.57 -4.77
N ASN A 272 14.37 -4.22 -5.94
CA ASN A 272 13.58 -5.15 -6.78
C ASN A 272 13.94 -5.12 -8.28
N GLU A 273 15.01 -4.42 -8.67
CA GLU A 273 15.34 -4.17 -10.10
C GLU A 273 15.45 -5.44 -10.96
N SER A 274 15.93 -6.53 -10.38
CA SER A 274 16.10 -7.80 -11.12
C SER A 274 14.87 -8.70 -11.08
N ASN A 275 14.01 -8.55 -10.06
CA ASN A 275 12.98 -9.57 -9.78
C ASN A 275 11.67 -9.31 -10.55
N TYR A 276 11.22 -8.07 -10.67
CA TYR A 276 9.90 -7.82 -11.28
C TYR A 276 9.87 -8.14 -12.79
N LYS A 277 10.95 -7.88 -13.53
CA LYS A 277 11.06 -8.22 -14.95
C LYS A 277 11.00 -9.71 -15.20
N THR A 278 11.71 -10.48 -14.37
CA THR A 278 11.72 -11.95 -14.43
C THR A 278 10.33 -12.54 -14.13
N LEU A 279 9.52 -11.83 -13.34
CA LEU A 279 8.15 -12.21 -13.00
C LEU A 279 7.11 -11.72 -14.01
N GLY A 280 7.54 -10.98 -15.04
CA GLY A 280 6.64 -10.41 -16.05
C GLY A 280 5.78 -9.26 -15.56
N LEU A 281 6.18 -8.59 -14.47
CA LEU A 281 5.46 -7.46 -13.90
C LEU A 281 5.77 -6.16 -14.67
N SER A 282 4.75 -5.32 -14.86
CA SER A 282 4.91 -4.01 -15.49
C SER A 282 5.50 -3.00 -14.52
N GLU A 283 6.35 -2.09 -15.01
CA GLU A 283 6.80 -0.91 -14.24
C GLU A 283 5.68 0.12 -14.07
N GLY A 284 4.66 0.06 -14.94
CA GLY A 284 3.59 1.04 -14.98
C GLY A 284 4.02 2.40 -15.53
N PRO A 285 3.18 3.45 -15.34
CA PRO A 285 3.48 4.80 -15.81
C PRO A 285 4.66 5.41 -15.04
N LYS A 286 5.37 6.32 -15.70
CA LYS A 286 6.41 7.12 -15.06
C LYS A 286 5.81 8.00 -13.95
N TRP A 287 6.60 8.34 -12.94
CA TRP A 287 6.11 9.19 -11.86
C TRP A 287 5.63 10.58 -12.33
N GLN A 288 6.20 11.12 -13.42
CA GLN A 288 5.78 12.37 -14.03
C GLN A 288 4.34 12.30 -14.57
N ASP A 289 3.98 11.18 -15.22
CA ASP A 289 2.64 10.96 -15.76
C ASP A 289 1.64 10.84 -14.61
N SER A 290 2.02 10.11 -13.56
CA SER A 290 1.22 9.94 -12.34
C SER A 290 0.98 11.26 -11.60
N VAL A 291 1.99 12.14 -11.50
CA VAL A 291 1.86 13.49 -10.94
C VAL A 291 0.91 14.33 -11.80
N THR A 292 1.06 14.27 -13.13
CA THR A 292 0.22 15.03 -14.07
C THR A 292 -1.25 14.61 -13.96
N GLU A 293 -1.52 13.31 -13.86
CA GLU A 293 -2.86 12.79 -13.61
C GLU A 293 -3.44 13.31 -12.29
N CYS A 294 -2.67 13.25 -11.22
CA CYS A 294 -3.08 13.75 -9.90
C CYS A 294 -3.42 15.24 -9.93
N ILE A 295 -2.60 16.07 -10.59
CA ILE A 295 -2.88 17.52 -10.75
C ILE A 295 -4.20 17.72 -11.53
N SER A 296 -4.40 17.00 -12.64
CA SER A 296 -5.64 17.10 -13.44
C SER A 296 -6.88 16.73 -12.63
N ILE A 297 -6.81 15.65 -11.83
CA ILE A 297 -7.93 15.22 -11.00
C ILE A 297 -8.20 16.20 -9.86
N TYR A 298 -7.14 16.73 -9.23
CA TYR A 298 -7.26 17.75 -8.19
C TYR A 298 -7.97 19.01 -8.73
N SER A 299 -7.57 19.47 -9.93
CA SER A 299 -8.21 20.62 -10.59
C SER A 299 -9.69 20.40 -10.89
N LYS A 300 -10.06 19.18 -11.34
CA LYS A 300 -11.47 18.85 -11.70
C LYS A 300 -12.38 18.68 -10.48
N ARG A 301 -11.86 18.21 -9.36
CA ARG A 301 -12.66 18.00 -8.13
C ARG A 301 -12.97 19.30 -7.41
N GLY A 302 -12.42 20.44 -7.85
CA GLY A 302 -12.48 21.67 -7.09
C GLY A 302 -11.72 21.54 -5.75
N MET A 303 -11.45 22.62 -5.06
CA MET A 303 -10.63 22.65 -3.82
C MET A 303 -11.31 21.98 -2.59
N ASN A 304 -12.32 21.15 -2.78
CA ASN A 304 -13.09 20.48 -1.71
C ASN A 304 -12.47 19.11 -1.35
N LEU A 305 -11.17 19.09 -1.07
CA LEU A 305 -10.48 17.93 -0.49
C LEU A 305 -10.05 18.30 0.95
N ASP A 306 -11.01 18.66 1.78
CA ASP A 306 -10.84 18.77 3.23
C ASP A 306 -11.00 17.40 3.91
#